data_a5947cfe919decdc57a26f3c15f1c16d
#
_entry.id   a5947cfe919decdc57a26f3c15f1c16d
#
_cell.length_a   1.000
_cell.length_b   1.000
_cell.length_c   1.000
_cell.angle_alpha   90.00
_cell.angle_beta   90.00
_cell.angle_gamma   90.00
#
_symmetry.space_group_name_H-M   'P 1'
#
loop_
_entity.id
_entity.type
_entity.pdbx_description
1 polymer ?
#
loop_
_entity_poly.entity_id
_entity_poly.type
_entity_poly.pdbx_seq_one_letter_code
_entity_poly.pdbx_strand_id
1 'polypeptide(L)'
;KILFGGYRKDIEQTGASLTNSKDVLGRNRASSGLITLGANDRLTNIELTTLGYQMEPAKNFVFRILGSHRTLKSASDTFSLSYYDENGDIKNRIKQSELELGINFTPGRKTSGFGVERRVINRGDFPSFFLGYTFGLEGVLQSDFDYHRIQAMYTQPWNVGGLGRLYTTIELGKIVGTVPLGLLSPIPGNQTIWSIYNTFTQLDFYEFVSDTYASFHLKHNFGGRLFGRVPWLRELNLRELVGFRSVWGQLSESNNSINVGIDNLPIRYQSPEDIYWEWSAGVGNIFKILAIEFNFRGNYLDNPGIRKIGVTGSLSFSF
;
A
#
# COMPACT_ATOMS: atom_id res chain seq x y z
N LYS A 1 10.17 1.43 -25.06
CA LYS A 1 10.74 2.63 -24.43
C LYS A 1 9.63 3.68 -24.32
N ILE A 2 9.40 4.23 -23.16
CA ILE A 2 8.34 5.21 -22.90
C ILE A 2 8.97 6.33 -22.07
N LEU A 3 8.82 7.57 -22.55
CA LEU A 3 9.08 8.78 -21.77
C LEU A 3 7.72 9.32 -21.33
N PHE A 4 7.58 9.67 -20.07
CA PHE A 4 6.34 10.20 -19.52
C PHE A 4 6.64 11.28 -18.49
N GLY A 5 5.70 12.17 -18.30
CA GLY A 5 5.78 13.20 -17.28
C GLY A 5 4.39 13.68 -16.92
N GLY A 6 4.29 14.36 -15.81
CA GLY A 6 3.01 14.88 -15.34
C GLY A 6 3.18 15.84 -14.18
N TYR A 7 2.18 16.68 -14.03
CA TYR A 7 1.97 17.54 -12.87
C TYR A 7 0.59 17.26 -12.32
N ARG A 8 0.46 17.19 -11.01
CA ARG A 8 -0.84 17.14 -10.33
C ARG A 8 -0.80 17.92 -9.03
N LYS A 9 -1.95 18.47 -8.69
CA LYS A 9 -2.24 19.08 -7.40
C LYS A 9 -3.52 18.44 -6.88
N ASP A 10 -3.46 17.81 -5.72
CA ASP A 10 -4.57 17.01 -5.23
C ASP A 10 -4.55 16.90 -3.71
N ILE A 11 -5.63 16.38 -3.15
CA ILE A 11 -5.73 16.00 -1.74
C ILE A 11 -5.78 14.47 -1.69
N GLU A 12 -4.85 13.86 -0.97
CA GLU A 12 -4.69 12.42 -0.92
C GLU A 12 -4.64 11.87 0.50
N GLN A 13 -5.10 10.63 0.66
CA GLN A 13 -4.86 9.82 1.84
C GLN A 13 -3.52 9.10 1.71
N THR A 14 -2.45 9.75 2.19
CA THR A 14 -1.09 9.21 2.07
C THR A 14 -0.84 8.01 2.97
N GLY A 15 -1.61 7.85 4.07
CA GLY A 15 -1.55 6.67 4.94
C GLY A 15 -2.07 5.37 4.33
N ALA A 16 -2.66 5.43 3.12
CA ALA A 16 -3.17 4.25 2.43
C ALA A 16 -2.15 3.57 1.50
N SER A 17 -0.99 4.16 1.27
CA SER A 17 0.04 3.60 0.39
C SER A 17 1.43 4.07 0.76
N LEU A 18 2.39 3.20 0.56
CA LEU A 18 3.80 3.40 0.89
C LEU A 18 4.62 4.04 -0.23
N THR A 19 4.07 4.16 -1.44
CA THR A 19 4.79 4.65 -2.61
C THR A 19 4.16 5.91 -3.20
N ASN A 20 5.00 6.76 -3.79
CA ASN A 20 4.56 7.96 -4.52
C ASN A 20 4.27 7.70 -5.98
N SER A 21 4.77 6.62 -6.53
CA SER A 21 4.49 6.22 -7.89
C SER A 21 3.09 5.65 -8.01
N LYS A 22 2.53 5.67 -9.21
CA LYS A 22 1.32 4.90 -9.54
C LYS A 22 1.48 3.54 -8.89
N ASP A 23 0.56 3.24 -8.04
CA ASP A 23 0.63 2.15 -7.12
C ASP A 23 0.94 0.83 -7.83
N VAL A 24 2.22 0.53 -7.91
CA VAL A 24 2.74 -0.75 -8.42
C VAL A 24 2.16 -1.93 -7.63
N LEU A 25 1.70 -1.64 -6.41
CA LEU A 25 1.19 -2.61 -5.45
C LEU A 25 -0.33 -2.82 -5.54
N GLY A 26 -1.01 -2.14 -6.45
CA GLY A 26 -2.46 -2.25 -6.64
C GLY A 26 -3.30 -1.54 -5.56
N ARG A 27 -2.68 -0.71 -4.72
CA ARG A 27 -3.36 0.12 -3.71
C ARG A 27 -3.83 1.41 -4.33
N ASN A 28 -5.11 1.61 -4.44
CA ASN A 28 -5.66 2.82 -5.02
C ASN A 28 -5.93 3.86 -3.94
N ARG A 29 -5.08 4.89 -3.85
CA ARG A 29 -5.22 6.01 -2.91
C ARG A 29 -6.53 6.78 -3.07
N ALA A 30 -7.02 6.92 -4.28
CA ALA A 30 -8.26 7.63 -4.56
C ALA A 30 -9.48 6.86 -4.01
N SER A 31 -9.50 5.52 -4.15
CA SER A 31 -10.62 4.73 -3.64
C SER A 31 -10.64 4.65 -2.12
N SER A 32 -9.49 4.74 -1.45
CA SER A 32 -9.44 4.77 0.02
C SER A 32 -9.96 6.07 0.63
N GLY A 33 -10.02 7.16 -0.15
CA GLY A 33 -10.57 8.44 0.28
C GLY A 33 -12.06 8.65 -0.03
N LEU A 34 -12.67 7.86 -0.93
CA LEU A 34 -14.02 8.12 -1.43
C LEU A 34 -15.15 7.57 -0.55
N ILE A 35 -14.93 6.44 0.15
CA ILE A 35 -15.95 5.79 0.97
C ILE A 35 -15.27 5.27 2.25
N THR A 36 -15.05 6.14 3.22
CA THR A 36 -14.47 5.76 4.52
C THR A 36 -15.57 5.52 5.55
N LEU A 37 -15.34 4.51 6.40
CA LEU A 37 -16.09 4.32 7.64
C LEU A 37 -15.36 5.09 8.75
N GLY A 38 -15.87 6.26 9.11
CA GLY A 38 -15.27 7.13 10.12
C GLY A 38 -14.72 8.44 9.59
N ALA A 39 -13.97 9.16 10.41
CA ALA A 39 -13.41 10.46 10.04
C ALA A 39 -12.30 10.30 9.01
N ASN A 40 -12.41 11.01 7.88
CA ASN A 40 -11.37 11.09 6.86
C ASN A 40 -10.57 12.38 7.07
N ASP A 41 -9.89 12.46 8.20
CA ASP A 41 -9.25 13.68 8.70
C ASP A 41 -7.72 13.72 8.52
N ARG A 42 -7.11 12.61 8.03
CA ARG A 42 -5.66 12.49 7.84
C ARG A 42 -5.25 12.68 6.38
N LEU A 43 -5.74 13.77 5.79
CA LEU A 43 -5.52 14.09 4.39
C LEU A 43 -4.29 14.98 4.19
N THR A 44 -3.65 14.82 3.05
CA THR A 44 -2.44 15.55 2.64
C THR A 44 -2.68 16.28 1.34
N ASN A 45 -2.43 17.60 1.33
CA ASN A 45 -2.29 18.36 0.10
C ASN A 45 -0.97 17.98 -0.57
N ILE A 46 -1.05 17.55 -1.81
CA ILE A 46 0.09 17.13 -2.62
C ILE A 46 0.16 18.01 -3.88
N GLU A 47 1.34 18.58 -4.13
CA GLU A 47 1.74 19.08 -5.44
C GLU A 47 2.88 18.19 -5.90
N LEU A 48 2.74 17.52 -7.05
CA LEU A 48 3.69 16.53 -7.54
C LEU A 48 3.99 16.76 -9.01
N THR A 49 5.26 16.97 -9.31
CA THR A 49 5.81 16.97 -10.68
C THR A 49 6.62 15.71 -10.88
N THR A 50 6.44 15.03 -11.99
CA THR A 50 7.16 13.80 -12.32
C THR A 50 7.68 13.85 -13.74
N LEU A 51 8.87 13.26 -13.94
CA LEU A 51 9.45 12.95 -15.25
C LEU A 51 10.07 11.55 -15.18
N GLY A 52 9.66 10.67 -16.06
CA GLY A 52 10.08 9.28 -15.99
C GLY A 52 10.40 8.68 -17.35
N TYR A 53 11.32 7.72 -17.33
CA TYR A 53 11.65 6.88 -18.45
C TYR A 53 11.49 5.42 -18.08
N GLN A 54 10.81 4.69 -18.92
CA GLN A 54 10.57 3.26 -18.74
C GLN A 54 11.00 2.50 -19.98
N MET A 55 11.68 1.39 -19.78
CA MET A 55 12.03 0.45 -20.85
C MET A 55 11.82 -0.98 -20.42
N GLU A 56 11.67 -1.86 -21.40
CA GLU A 56 11.64 -3.31 -21.24
C GLU A 56 12.81 -3.91 -22.03
N PRO A 57 14.00 -4.02 -21.39
CA PRO A 57 15.19 -4.55 -22.05
C PRO A 57 15.07 -6.04 -22.37
N ALA A 58 14.32 -6.79 -21.58
CA ALA A 58 14.00 -8.18 -21.77
C ALA A 58 12.51 -8.41 -21.52
N LYS A 59 11.97 -9.48 -22.07
CA LYS A 59 10.55 -9.83 -21.98
C LYS A 59 10.09 -9.88 -20.51
N ASN A 60 9.03 -9.12 -20.19
CA ASN A 60 8.44 -9.03 -18.86
C ASN A 60 9.35 -8.44 -17.77
N PHE A 61 10.50 -7.91 -18.15
CA PHE A 61 11.42 -7.20 -17.27
C PHE A 61 11.35 -5.72 -17.61
N VAL A 62 10.75 -4.94 -16.73
CA VAL A 62 10.56 -3.50 -16.89
C VAL A 62 11.50 -2.78 -15.96
N PHE A 63 12.31 -1.88 -16.52
CA PHE A 63 13.15 -0.95 -15.79
C PHE A 63 12.57 0.46 -15.92
N ARG A 64 12.56 1.18 -14.81
CA ARG A 64 12.04 2.56 -14.72
C ARG A 64 13.02 3.45 -13.98
N ILE A 65 13.19 4.65 -14.49
CA ILE A 65 13.81 5.79 -13.80
C ILE A 65 12.75 6.86 -13.67
N LEU A 66 12.54 7.39 -12.49
CA LEU A 66 11.54 8.41 -12.20
C LEU A 66 12.15 9.51 -11.34
N GLY A 67 12.28 10.71 -11.92
CA GLY A 67 12.50 11.93 -11.16
C GLY A 67 11.18 12.50 -10.69
N SER A 68 11.10 12.93 -9.45
CA SER A 68 9.93 13.59 -8.89
C SER A 68 10.32 14.76 -8.00
N HIS A 69 9.48 15.79 -8.03
CA HIS A 69 9.51 16.88 -7.05
C HIS A 69 8.13 17.03 -6.45
N ARG A 70 8.01 17.00 -5.14
CA ARG A 70 6.74 17.08 -4.43
C ARG A 70 6.78 18.08 -3.29
N THR A 71 5.62 18.70 -3.05
CA THR A 71 5.34 19.48 -1.86
C THR A 71 4.20 18.80 -1.12
N LEU A 72 4.41 18.54 0.17
CA LEU A 72 3.43 17.94 1.07
C LEU A 72 3.06 18.92 2.17
N LYS A 73 1.78 19.03 2.46
CA LYS A 73 1.24 19.81 3.59
C LYS A 73 -0.02 19.12 4.11
N SER A 74 -0.27 19.17 5.42
CA SER A 74 -1.56 18.70 5.93
C SER A 74 -2.73 19.45 5.26
N ALA A 75 -3.79 18.72 4.95
CA ALA A 75 -5.05 19.26 4.43
C ALA A 75 -6.14 19.32 5.50
N SER A 76 -5.84 18.92 6.74
CA SER A 76 -6.76 18.88 7.87
C SER A 76 -6.16 19.60 9.08
N ASP A 77 -7.00 20.24 9.87
CA ASP A 77 -6.60 20.89 11.12
C ASP A 77 -6.40 19.89 12.28
N THR A 78 -6.83 18.65 12.10
CA THR A 78 -6.71 17.56 13.09
C THR A 78 -5.51 16.62 12.83
N PHE A 79 -4.77 16.87 11.75
CA PHE A 79 -3.61 16.07 11.36
C PHE A 79 -2.42 16.96 11.01
N SER A 80 -1.23 16.63 11.53
CA SER A 80 -0.01 17.40 11.29
C SER A 80 1.02 16.61 10.51
N LEU A 81 1.63 17.26 9.52
CA LEU A 81 2.85 16.82 8.86
C LEU A 81 4.04 17.72 9.19
N SER A 82 3.91 18.53 10.25
CA SER A 82 4.95 19.45 10.70
C SER A 82 6.11 18.70 11.32
N TYR A 83 7.28 19.30 11.24
CA TYR A 83 8.52 18.75 11.79
C TYR A 83 9.45 19.84 12.28
N TYR A 84 10.40 19.47 13.14
CA TYR A 84 11.51 20.34 13.55
C TYR A 84 12.63 20.25 12.51
N ASP A 85 13.08 21.39 12.02
CA ASP A 85 14.30 21.47 11.21
C ASP A 85 15.56 21.38 12.08
N GLU A 86 16.74 21.44 11.47
CA GLU A 86 18.04 21.36 12.16
C GLU A 86 18.26 22.49 13.17
N ASN A 87 17.56 23.61 13.02
CA ASN A 87 17.64 24.76 13.95
C ASN A 87 16.61 24.66 15.08
N GLY A 88 15.74 23.66 15.06
CA GLY A 88 14.62 23.51 15.97
C GLY A 88 13.38 24.34 15.59
N ASP A 89 13.36 24.95 14.41
CA ASP A 89 12.19 25.67 13.90
C ASP A 89 11.14 24.71 13.36
N ILE A 90 9.87 25.03 13.60
CA ILE A 90 8.74 24.22 13.10
C ILE A 90 8.48 24.55 11.63
N LYS A 91 8.57 23.53 10.78
CA LYS A 91 8.16 23.59 9.37
C LYS A 91 6.85 22.82 9.18
N ASN A 92 5.92 23.40 8.46
CA ASN A 92 4.58 22.82 8.18
C ASN A 92 4.41 22.36 6.73
N ARG A 93 5.50 22.33 5.98
CA ARG A 93 5.54 21.94 4.57
C ARG A 93 6.84 21.19 4.30
N ILE A 94 6.72 20.07 3.62
CA ILE A 94 7.85 19.26 3.15
C ILE A 94 7.99 19.48 1.66
N LYS A 95 9.16 19.89 1.21
CA LYS A 95 9.54 19.91 -0.20
C LYS A 95 10.55 18.80 -0.43
N GLN A 96 10.32 17.95 -1.41
CA GLN A 96 11.18 16.80 -1.64
C GLN A 96 11.38 16.49 -3.11
N SER A 97 12.65 16.46 -3.52
CA SER A 97 13.09 15.94 -4.82
C SER A 97 13.62 14.53 -4.65
N GLU A 98 13.21 13.64 -5.56
CA GLU A 98 13.59 12.23 -5.51
C GLU A 98 13.97 11.70 -6.87
N LEU A 99 14.90 10.77 -6.89
CA LEU A 99 15.21 9.93 -8.05
C LEU A 99 14.93 8.47 -7.67
N GLU A 100 13.96 7.84 -8.33
CA GLU A 100 13.59 6.44 -8.12
C GLU A 100 14.08 5.58 -9.27
N LEU A 101 14.75 4.48 -8.94
CA LEU A 101 15.08 3.38 -9.85
C LEU A 101 14.17 2.21 -9.52
N GLY A 102 13.41 1.74 -10.49
CA GLY A 102 12.44 0.66 -10.29
C GLY A 102 12.64 -0.49 -11.27
N ILE A 103 12.54 -1.71 -10.77
CA ILE A 103 12.53 -2.95 -11.56
C ILE A 103 11.23 -3.68 -11.29
N ASN A 104 10.55 -4.10 -12.35
CA ASN A 104 9.39 -4.98 -12.25
C ASN A 104 9.57 -6.16 -13.19
N PHE A 105 9.49 -7.39 -12.64
CA PHE A 105 9.62 -8.62 -13.39
C PHE A 105 8.39 -9.50 -13.16
N THR A 106 7.71 -9.87 -14.26
CA THR A 106 6.47 -10.67 -14.22
C THR A 106 6.62 -11.88 -15.13
N PRO A 107 7.30 -12.96 -14.69
CA PRO A 107 7.53 -14.14 -15.51
C PRO A 107 6.21 -14.81 -15.92
N GLY A 108 6.20 -15.42 -17.09
CA GLY A 108 5.04 -16.14 -17.62
C GLY A 108 3.98 -15.27 -18.29
N ARG A 109 3.99 -13.95 -18.11
CA ARG A 109 3.07 -13.03 -18.78
C ARG A 109 3.33 -13.01 -20.30
N LYS A 110 2.29 -13.25 -21.09
CA LYS A 110 2.33 -13.14 -22.55
C LYS A 110 1.66 -11.85 -22.98
N THR A 111 2.32 -11.09 -23.83
CA THR A 111 1.81 -9.83 -24.36
C THR A 111 1.83 -9.84 -25.89
N SER A 112 0.89 -9.10 -26.51
CA SER A 112 0.84 -8.82 -27.94
C SER A 112 0.84 -7.32 -28.16
N GLY A 113 1.30 -6.85 -29.32
CA GLY A 113 1.46 -5.45 -29.64
C GLY A 113 2.84 -4.89 -29.29
N PHE A 114 3.03 -3.60 -29.58
CA PHE A 114 4.29 -2.87 -29.40
C PHE A 114 4.06 -1.59 -28.58
N GLY A 115 5.08 -1.19 -27.82
CA GLY A 115 5.08 0.07 -27.08
C GLY A 115 3.95 0.17 -26.06
N VAL A 116 3.22 1.28 -26.10
CA VAL A 116 2.11 1.60 -25.17
C VAL A 116 0.83 0.80 -25.45
N GLU A 117 0.67 0.28 -26.65
CA GLU A 117 -0.50 -0.51 -27.07
C GLU A 117 -0.39 -1.99 -26.71
N ARG A 118 0.66 -2.34 -26.01
CA ARG A 118 0.91 -3.72 -25.61
C ARG A 118 -0.18 -4.23 -24.67
N ARG A 119 -0.82 -5.34 -25.06
CA ARG A 119 -1.91 -5.95 -24.28
C ARG A 119 -1.48 -7.32 -23.75
N VAL A 120 -1.90 -7.64 -22.54
CA VAL A 120 -1.75 -8.98 -21.98
C VAL A 120 -2.75 -9.91 -22.67
N ILE A 121 -2.27 -10.97 -23.29
CA ILE A 121 -3.10 -11.90 -24.08
C ILE A 121 -3.40 -13.22 -23.36
N ASN A 122 -2.61 -13.60 -22.38
CA ASN A 122 -2.93 -14.77 -21.56
C ASN A 122 -3.68 -14.36 -20.30
N ARG A 123 -4.79 -15.03 -20.03
CA ARG A 123 -5.52 -14.90 -18.78
C ARG A 123 -4.78 -15.72 -17.71
N GLY A 124 -4.65 -15.16 -16.54
CA GLY A 124 -4.05 -15.84 -15.39
C GLY A 124 -3.29 -14.85 -14.50
N ASP A 125 -3.02 -15.31 -13.32
CA ASP A 125 -2.22 -14.59 -12.35
C ASP A 125 -0.76 -15.07 -12.49
N PHE A 126 0.16 -14.14 -12.43
CA PHE A 126 1.58 -14.41 -12.62
C PHE A 126 2.36 -13.98 -11.39
N PRO A 127 3.48 -14.64 -11.09
CA PRO A 127 4.43 -14.12 -10.13
C PRO A 127 4.85 -12.71 -10.53
N SER A 128 5.02 -11.84 -9.55
CA SER A 128 5.49 -10.48 -9.77
C SER A 128 6.55 -10.12 -8.75
N PHE A 129 7.67 -9.62 -9.22
CA PHE A 129 8.77 -9.11 -8.42
C PHE A 129 8.90 -7.61 -8.68
N PHE A 130 8.92 -6.84 -7.62
CA PHE A 130 9.23 -5.42 -7.67
C PHE A 130 10.42 -5.13 -6.77
N LEU A 131 11.33 -4.29 -7.25
CA LEU A 131 12.41 -3.71 -6.47
C LEU A 131 12.50 -2.23 -6.83
N GLY A 132 12.40 -1.38 -5.84
CA GLY A 132 12.54 0.07 -5.95
C GLY A 132 13.66 0.59 -5.05
N TYR A 133 14.44 1.52 -5.57
CA TYR A 133 15.41 2.28 -4.81
C TYR A 133 15.20 3.76 -5.09
N THR A 134 14.98 4.53 -4.03
CA THR A 134 14.75 5.98 -4.11
C THR A 134 15.85 6.73 -3.38
N PHE A 135 16.39 7.73 -4.05
CA PHE A 135 17.30 8.74 -3.49
C PHE A 135 16.48 9.99 -3.19
N GLY A 136 16.41 10.43 -1.96
CA GLY A 136 16.04 11.79 -1.60
C GLY A 136 17.24 12.70 -1.88
N LEU A 137 17.02 13.86 -2.45
CA LEU A 137 18.07 14.77 -2.93
C LEU A 137 17.92 16.12 -2.24
N GLU A 138 18.54 16.30 -1.08
CA GLU A 138 18.57 17.58 -0.38
C GLU A 138 19.14 18.70 -1.24
N GLY A 139 18.60 19.91 -1.09
CA GLY A 139 19.03 21.12 -1.82
C GLY A 139 18.54 21.20 -3.27
N VAL A 140 18.24 20.08 -3.93
CA VAL A 140 17.73 20.07 -5.31
C VAL A 140 16.30 20.60 -5.35
N LEU A 141 16.05 21.72 -6.05
CA LEU A 141 14.79 22.43 -6.07
C LEU A 141 14.25 22.80 -4.68
N GLN A 142 15.16 23.14 -3.76
CA GLN A 142 14.87 23.43 -2.35
C GLN A 142 14.30 22.22 -1.60
N SER A 143 14.77 21.02 -1.90
CA SER A 143 14.44 19.79 -1.20
C SER A 143 14.99 19.80 0.22
N ASP A 144 14.19 19.34 1.17
CA ASP A 144 14.49 19.45 2.60
C ASP A 144 15.32 18.30 3.17
N PHE A 145 15.32 17.10 2.50
CA PHE A 145 15.90 15.89 3.08
C PHE A 145 16.74 15.08 2.12
N ASP A 146 17.86 14.53 2.66
CA ASP A 146 18.64 13.46 2.04
C ASP A 146 18.33 12.13 2.71
N TYR A 147 17.94 11.14 1.92
CA TYR A 147 17.63 9.81 2.41
C TYR A 147 17.67 8.76 1.31
N HIS A 148 17.73 7.51 1.71
CA HIS A 148 17.63 6.36 0.83
C HIS A 148 16.42 5.51 1.22
N ARG A 149 15.61 5.12 0.24
CA ARG A 149 14.53 4.16 0.46
C ARG A 149 14.71 2.95 -0.43
N ILE A 150 14.67 1.78 0.17
CA ILE A 150 14.64 0.50 -0.52
C ILE A 150 13.27 -0.12 -0.28
N GLN A 151 12.64 -0.62 -1.34
CA GLN A 151 11.38 -1.34 -1.26
C GLN A 151 11.41 -2.54 -2.19
N ALA A 152 11.02 -3.70 -1.68
CA ALA A 152 10.89 -4.92 -2.46
C ALA A 152 9.52 -5.54 -2.24
N MET A 153 8.94 -6.11 -3.29
CA MET A 153 7.69 -6.86 -3.22
C MET A 153 7.76 -8.10 -4.08
N TYR A 154 7.24 -9.18 -3.54
CA TYR A 154 7.03 -10.43 -4.26
C TYR A 154 5.58 -10.89 -4.10
N THR A 155 4.89 -11.10 -5.20
CA THR A 155 3.55 -11.68 -5.24
C THR A 155 3.60 -13.01 -5.98
N GLN A 156 3.06 -14.07 -5.38
CA GLN A 156 3.00 -15.41 -5.96
C GLN A 156 1.58 -15.97 -5.92
N PRO A 157 0.97 -16.21 -7.08
CA PRO A 157 -0.23 -17.02 -7.19
C PRO A 157 0.15 -18.51 -7.17
N TRP A 158 -0.58 -19.30 -6.40
CA TRP A 158 -0.42 -20.74 -6.28
C TRP A 158 -1.70 -21.44 -6.71
N ASN A 159 -1.57 -22.43 -7.55
CA ASN A 159 -2.66 -23.37 -7.82
C ASN A 159 -2.50 -24.58 -6.89
N VAL A 160 -3.34 -24.67 -5.87
CA VAL A 160 -3.27 -25.74 -4.84
C VAL A 160 -4.13 -26.94 -5.28
N GLY A 161 -4.08 -27.25 -6.57
CA GLY A 161 -4.81 -28.39 -7.15
C GLY A 161 -6.31 -28.32 -6.84
N GLY A 162 -6.81 -29.41 -6.28
CA GLY A 162 -8.22 -29.51 -5.88
C GLY A 162 -8.68 -28.53 -4.77
N LEU A 163 -7.79 -27.81 -4.10
CA LEU A 163 -8.12 -26.90 -3.00
C LEU A 163 -8.21 -25.43 -3.46
N GLY A 164 -8.18 -25.15 -4.76
CA GLY A 164 -8.39 -23.82 -5.29
C GLY A 164 -7.11 -22.99 -5.47
N ARG A 165 -7.21 -21.69 -5.27
CA ARG A 165 -6.12 -20.73 -5.53
C ARG A 165 -5.71 -20.01 -4.25
N LEU A 166 -4.39 -19.94 -4.04
CA LEU A 166 -3.75 -19.20 -2.97
C LEU A 166 -2.93 -18.07 -3.58
N TYR A 167 -2.98 -16.89 -2.96
CA TYR A 167 -2.15 -15.74 -3.29
C TYR A 167 -1.32 -15.38 -2.06
N THR A 168 -0.03 -15.20 -2.27
CA THR A 168 0.86 -14.69 -1.23
C THR A 168 1.56 -13.43 -1.73
N THR A 169 1.66 -12.43 -0.87
CA THR A 169 2.44 -11.22 -1.13
C THR A 169 3.35 -10.96 0.06
N ILE A 170 4.62 -10.74 -0.20
CA ILE A 170 5.62 -10.29 0.76
C ILE A 170 6.08 -8.92 0.32
N GLU A 171 6.15 -7.98 1.24
CA GLU A 171 6.68 -6.65 0.99
C GLU A 171 7.68 -6.27 2.09
N LEU A 172 8.80 -5.70 1.67
CA LEU A 172 9.87 -5.24 2.54
C LEU A 172 10.18 -3.79 2.21
N GLY A 173 10.44 -2.99 3.23
CA GLY A 173 10.86 -1.61 3.03
C GLY A 173 11.80 -1.13 4.11
N LYS A 174 12.75 -0.27 3.72
CA LYS A 174 13.65 0.40 4.64
C LYS A 174 13.97 1.80 4.16
N ILE A 175 13.95 2.75 5.09
CA ILE A 175 14.41 4.13 4.90
C ILE A 175 15.68 4.31 5.73
N VAL A 176 16.69 4.88 5.14
CA VAL A 176 17.95 5.25 5.78
C VAL A 176 18.09 6.76 5.65
N GLY A 177 18.27 7.45 6.76
CA GLY A 177 18.24 8.90 6.87
C GLY A 177 17.17 9.35 7.85
N THR A 178 17.22 10.62 8.28
CA THR A 178 16.22 11.20 9.17
C THR A 178 15.19 11.94 8.35
N VAL A 179 13.91 11.50 8.44
CA VAL A 179 12.81 12.06 7.65
C VAL A 179 11.53 12.18 8.49
N PRO A 180 10.69 13.21 8.23
CA PRO A 180 9.42 13.40 8.95
C PRO A 180 8.33 12.44 8.46
N LEU A 181 7.21 12.42 9.19
CA LEU A 181 6.04 11.57 8.93
C LEU A 181 5.62 11.50 7.47
N GLY A 182 5.62 12.63 6.76
CA GLY A 182 5.20 12.67 5.34
C GLY A 182 6.10 11.90 4.39
N LEU A 183 7.30 11.53 4.83
CA LEU A 183 8.28 10.73 4.08
C LEU A 183 8.47 9.32 4.65
N LEU A 184 7.95 9.02 5.84
CA LEU A 184 7.97 7.69 6.44
C LEU A 184 7.05 6.70 5.72
N SER A 185 7.09 5.46 6.17
CA SER A 185 6.27 4.36 5.67
C SER A 185 5.10 4.07 6.62
N PRO A 186 3.91 4.70 6.43
CA PRO A 186 2.73 4.31 7.17
C PRO A 186 2.29 2.91 6.74
N ILE A 187 1.95 2.05 7.70
CA ILE A 187 1.42 0.73 7.38
C ILE A 187 0.02 0.90 6.78
N PRO A 188 -0.23 0.35 5.57
CA PRO A 188 -1.43 0.69 4.81
C PRO A 188 -2.70 0.16 5.46
N GLY A 189 -3.43 1.03 6.15
CA GLY A 189 -4.76 0.76 6.67
C GLY A 189 -5.84 0.79 5.58
N ASN A 190 -7.00 0.24 5.89
CA ASN A 190 -8.18 0.32 5.04
C ASN A 190 -9.41 0.68 5.86
N GLN A 191 -9.86 1.91 5.75
CA GLN A 191 -11.07 2.41 6.42
C GLN A 191 -12.30 2.39 5.50
N THR A 192 -12.26 1.65 4.38
CA THR A 192 -13.40 1.54 3.47
C THR A 192 -14.18 0.25 3.68
N ILE A 193 -15.42 0.23 3.18
CA ILE A 193 -16.23 -1.00 3.12
C ILE A 193 -15.74 -1.98 2.03
N TRP A 194 -14.80 -1.56 1.19
CA TRP A 194 -14.28 -2.37 0.09
C TRP A 194 -12.95 -3.01 0.46
N SER A 195 -12.75 -4.24 0.04
CA SER A 195 -11.45 -4.91 0.15
C SER A 195 -10.45 -4.26 -0.80
N ILE A 196 -9.45 -3.58 -0.25
CA ILE A 196 -8.33 -3.01 -1.00
C ILE A 196 -7.15 -3.98 -0.91
N TYR A 197 -6.49 -4.18 -2.05
CA TYR A 197 -5.38 -5.13 -2.16
C TYR A 197 -4.18 -4.71 -1.30
N ASN A 198 -3.53 -5.67 -0.65
CA ASN A 198 -2.34 -5.46 0.19
C ASN A 198 -2.49 -4.38 1.28
N THR A 199 -3.67 -4.28 1.89
CA THR A 199 -3.93 -3.39 3.02
C THR A 199 -4.38 -4.18 4.25
N PHE A 200 -4.25 -3.57 5.43
CA PHE A 200 -4.74 -4.09 6.70
C PHE A 200 -6.13 -3.52 6.99
N THR A 201 -7.12 -4.38 7.05
CA THR A 201 -8.53 -3.96 7.10
C THR A 201 -8.99 -3.45 8.46
N GLN A 202 -8.23 -3.76 9.52
CA GLN A 202 -8.53 -3.33 10.89
C GLN A 202 -7.61 -2.23 11.40
N LEU A 203 -6.65 -1.78 10.58
CA LEU A 203 -5.81 -0.63 10.89
C LEU A 203 -6.43 0.67 10.41
N ASP A 204 -6.33 1.69 11.25
CA ASP A 204 -6.58 3.07 10.86
C ASP A 204 -5.37 3.65 10.11
N PHE A 205 -5.61 4.73 9.35
CA PHE A 205 -4.52 5.43 8.69
C PHE A 205 -3.56 6.02 9.70
N TYR A 206 -2.26 5.82 9.51
CA TYR A 206 -1.19 6.23 10.43
C TYR A 206 -1.27 5.65 11.84
N GLU A 207 -2.02 4.57 12.07
CA GLU A 207 -1.99 3.88 13.35
C GLU A 207 -0.60 3.32 13.63
N PHE A 208 0.03 2.73 12.60
CA PHE A 208 1.43 2.33 12.63
C PHE A 208 2.23 3.02 11.54
N VAL A 209 3.42 3.49 11.92
CA VAL A 209 4.37 4.14 11.02
C VAL A 209 5.74 3.49 11.24
N SER A 210 6.49 3.25 10.17
CA SER A 210 7.78 2.58 10.24
C SER A 210 8.77 3.20 9.28
N ASP A 211 10.06 3.13 9.60
CA ASP A 211 11.15 3.33 8.65
C ASP A 211 11.68 2.00 8.09
N THR A 212 11.48 0.91 8.84
CA THR A 212 11.81 -0.44 8.42
C THR A 212 10.59 -1.34 8.65
N TYR A 213 10.18 -2.11 7.65
CA TYR A 213 9.04 -3.01 7.78
C TYR A 213 9.16 -4.25 6.92
N ALA A 214 8.46 -5.30 7.33
CA ALA A 214 8.21 -6.51 6.56
C ALA A 214 6.73 -6.89 6.70
N SER A 215 6.02 -7.03 5.59
CA SER A 215 4.62 -7.43 5.59
C SER A 215 4.39 -8.71 4.79
N PHE A 216 3.39 -9.48 5.22
CA PHE A 216 2.96 -10.72 4.59
C PHE A 216 1.44 -10.71 4.44
N HIS A 217 0.95 -10.97 3.24
CA HIS A 217 -0.46 -11.14 2.94
C HIS A 217 -0.70 -12.50 2.28
N LEU A 218 -1.72 -13.20 2.76
CA LEU A 218 -2.18 -14.46 2.21
C LEU A 218 -3.69 -14.38 1.99
N LYS A 219 -4.14 -14.79 0.80
CA LYS A 219 -5.55 -14.93 0.47
C LYS A 219 -5.78 -16.26 -0.23
N HIS A 220 -6.67 -17.08 0.32
CA HIS A 220 -7.03 -18.38 -0.23
C HIS A 220 -8.49 -18.40 -0.66
N ASN A 221 -8.73 -18.83 -1.91
CA ASN A 221 -10.05 -19.09 -2.45
C ASN A 221 -10.17 -20.59 -2.74
N PHE A 222 -10.98 -21.29 -1.96
CA PHE A 222 -11.17 -22.75 -2.08
C PHE A 222 -12.00 -23.15 -3.32
N GLY A 223 -12.59 -22.17 -4.03
CA GLY A 223 -13.32 -22.42 -5.27
C GLY A 223 -14.63 -23.18 -5.10
N GLY A 224 -15.24 -23.12 -3.91
CA GLY A 224 -16.50 -23.80 -3.60
C GLY A 224 -16.35 -25.28 -3.21
N ARG A 225 -15.13 -25.70 -2.88
CA ARG A 225 -14.84 -27.11 -2.55
C ARG A 225 -15.44 -27.60 -1.24
N LEU A 226 -15.52 -26.74 -0.24
CA LEU A 226 -16.12 -27.06 1.03
C LEU A 226 -17.65 -27.00 0.93
N PHE A 227 -18.19 -25.91 0.43
CA PHE A 227 -19.64 -25.71 0.24
C PHE A 227 -20.23 -26.67 -0.79
N GLY A 228 -19.48 -27.08 -1.81
CA GLY A 228 -19.90 -28.06 -2.80
C GLY A 228 -20.15 -29.48 -2.24
N ARG A 229 -19.70 -29.77 -1.00
CA ARG A 229 -19.99 -31.02 -0.28
C ARG A 229 -21.36 -31.01 0.40
N VAL A 230 -21.95 -29.82 0.59
CA VAL A 230 -23.26 -29.64 1.21
C VAL A 230 -24.30 -29.48 0.10
N PRO A 231 -25.27 -30.39 -0.06
CA PRO A 231 -26.15 -30.44 -1.24
C PRO A 231 -26.84 -29.10 -1.55
N TRP A 232 -27.41 -28.44 -0.55
CA TRP A 232 -28.13 -27.17 -0.74
C TRP A 232 -27.23 -25.96 -0.97
N LEU A 233 -25.97 -25.95 -0.49
CA LEU A 233 -24.99 -24.90 -0.76
C LEU A 233 -24.37 -25.05 -2.15
N ARG A 234 -24.25 -26.27 -2.65
CA ARG A 234 -23.68 -26.57 -3.97
C ARG A 234 -24.40 -25.85 -5.10
N GLU A 235 -25.72 -25.75 -5.04
CA GLU A 235 -26.52 -25.07 -6.04
C GLU A 235 -26.28 -23.56 -6.09
N LEU A 236 -25.87 -22.96 -4.98
CA LEU A 236 -25.56 -21.54 -4.88
C LEU A 236 -24.19 -21.18 -5.48
N ASN A 237 -23.34 -22.17 -5.78
CA ASN A 237 -21.99 -21.97 -6.32
C ASN A 237 -21.11 -21.01 -5.50
N LEU A 238 -21.33 -20.94 -4.20
CA LEU A 238 -20.57 -20.07 -3.29
C LEU A 238 -19.12 -20.54 -3.19
N ARG A 239 -18.21 -19.60 -2.88
CA ARG A 239 -16.77 -19.86 -2.73
C ARG A 239 -16.32 -19.43 -1.34
N GLU A 240 -15.61 -20.29 -0.66
CA GLU A 240 -15.01 -20.00 0.63
C GLU A 240 -13.74 -19.19 0.45
N LEU A 241 -13.60 -18.13 1.22
CA LEU A 241 -12.45 -17.25 1.23
C LEU A 241 -11.83 -17.23 2.64
N VAL A 242 -10.51 -17.31 2.71
CA VAL A 242 -9.76 -17.14 3.94
C VAL A 242 -8.57 -16.24 3.67
N GLY A 243 -8.32 -15.31 4.57
CA GLY A 243 -7.18 -14.40 4.50
C GLY A 243 -6.37 -14.38 5.80
N PHE A 244 -5.09 -14.10 5.66
CA PHE A 244 -4.19 -13.80 6.77
C PHE A 244 -3.27 -12.66 6.36
N ARG A 245 -3.01 -11.73 7.26
CA ARG A 245 -2.12 -10.59 7.04
C ARG A 245 -1.29 -10.39 8.29
N SER A 246 -0.03 -10.07 8.11
CA SER A 246 0.85 -9.71 9.23
C SER A 246 1.87 -8.68 8.79
N VAL A 247 2.30 -7.87 9.74
CA VAL A 247 3.37 -6.89 9.55
C VAL A 247 4.19 -6.75 10.82
N TRP A 248 5.48 -6.68 10.62
CA TRP A 248 6.47 -6.25 11.59
C TRP A 248 7.07 -4.94 11.13
N GLY A 249 7.40 -4.05 12.04
CA GLY A 249 8.05 -2.79 11.71
C GLY A 249 8.83 -2.19 12.88
N GLN A 250 9.73 -1.29 12.54
CA GLN A 250 10.48 -0.46 13.48
C GLN A 250 10.44 1.00 13.04
N LEU A 251 10.53 1.89 14.00
CA LEU A 251 10.67 3.33 13.79
C LEU A 251 11.81 3.83 14.67
N SER A 252 12.90 4.31 14.04
CA SER A 252 14.05 4.85 14.74
C SER A 252 13.70 6.10 15.53
N GLU A 253 14.40 6.31 16.63
CA GLU A 253 14.17 7.49 17.48
C GLU A 253 14.40 8.80 16.71
N SER A 254 15.40 8.87 15.83
CA SER A 254 15.66 10.03 14.98
C SER A 254 14.46 10.39 14.09
N ASN A 255 13.82 9.40 13.49
CA ASN A 255 12.65 9.59 12.64
C ASN A 255 11.36 9.88 13.44
N ASN A 256 11.30 9.42 14.69
CA ASN A 256 10.13 9.61 15.53
C ASN A 256 10.12 10.97 16.21
N SER A 257 11.28 11.44 16.69
CA SER A 257 11.42 12.64 17.52
C SER A 257 11.27 13.96 16.76
N ILE A 258 11.48 13.99 15.44
CA ILE A 258 11.38 15.23 14.66
C ILE A 258 9.94 15.67 14.37
N ASN A 259 8.94 14.83 14.61
CA ASN A 259 7.56 15.09 14.25
C ASN A 259 6.87 16.03 15.25
N VAL A 260 6.04 16.93 14.72
CA VAL A 260 5.33 17.94 15.49
C VAL A 260 3.82 17.78 15.33
N GLY A 261 3.11 17.75 16.46
CA GLY A 261 1.65 17.67 16.51
C GLY A 261 0.95 18.98 16.11
N ILE A 262 -0.36 18.95 16.12
CA ILE A 262 -1.21 20.12 15.82
C ILE A 262 -1.10 21.23 16.89
N ASP A 263 -0.71 20.87 18.08
CA ASP A 263 -0.48 21.73 19.23
C ASP A 263 0.94 22.34 19.28
N ASN A 264 1.73 22.13 18.23
CA ASN A 264 3.15 22.47 18.12
C ASN A 264 4.06 21.77 19.16
N LEU A 265 3.58 20.68 19.75
CA LEU A 265 4.36 19.82 20.64
C LEU A 265 4.92 18.61 19.91
N PRO A 266 6.02 18.01 20.39
CA PRO A 266 6.53 16.77 19.83
C PRO A 266 5.46 15.67 19.86
N ILE A 267 5.29 14.97 18.73
CA ILE A 267 4.38 13.81 18.63
C ILE A 267 5.18 12.57 18.27
N ARG A 268 4.80 11.44 18.85
CA ARG A 268 5.42 10.14 18.59
C ARG A 268 4.41 9.20 17.95
N TYR A 269 4.91 8.43 16.99
CA TYR A 269 4.14 7.41 16.31
C TYR A 269 4.56 6.03 16.79
N GLN A 270 3.63 5.08 16.73
CA GLN A 270 3.86 3.69 17.10
C GLN A 270 4.27 2.90 15.85
N SER A 271 5.19 1.94 16.03
CA SER A 271 5.51 0.91 15.02
C SER A 271 5.15 -0.46 15.56
N PRO A 272 4.77 -1.44 14.71
CA PRO A 272 4.42 -2.79 15.16
C PRO A 272 5.68 -3.63 15.40
N GLU A 273 6.40 -3.33 16.49
CA GLU A 273 7.64 -4.05 16.89
C GLU A 273 7.34 -5.51 17.22
N ASP A 274 6.21 -5.79 17.89
CA ASP A 274 5.59 -7.10 17.91
C ASP A 274 4.79 -7.28 16.62
N ILE A 275 4.84 -8.46 16.02
CA ILE A 275 4.15 -8.72 14.75
C ILE A 275 2.66 -8.46 14.91
N TYR A 276 2.15 -7.41 14.22
CA TYR A 276 0.73 -7.20 14.08
C TYR A 276 0.14 -8.20 13.08
N TRP A 277 -1.06 -8.73 13.35
CA TRP A 277 -1.71 -9.66 12.45
C TRP A 277 -3.24 -9.58 12.46
N GLU A 278 -3.81 -9.93 11.32
CA GLU A 278 -5.25 -10.06 11.08
C GLU A 278 -5.54 -11.35 10.33
N TRP A 279 -6.74 -11.88 10.52
CA TRP A 279 -7.25 -12.96 9.69
C TRP A 279 -8.65 -12.62 9.18
N SER A 280 -9.08 -13.27 8.11
CA SER A 280 -10.41 -13.10 7.56
C SER A 280 -11.00 -14.43 7.11
N ALA A 281 -12.34 -14.50 7.18
CA ALA A 281 -13.12 -15.57 6.59
C ALA A 281 -14.31 -14.97 5.86
N GLY A 282 -14.65 -15.54 4.71
CA GLY A 282 -15.71 -14.95 3.88
C GLY A 282 -16.30 -15.88 2.86
N VAL A 283 -17.27 -15.33 2.16
CA VAL A 283 -18.02 -16.02 1.10
C VAL A 283 -17.95 -15.17 -0.15
N GLY A 284 -17.48 -15.76 -1.23
CA GLY A 284 -17.46 -15.17 -2.56
C GLY A 284 -18.49 -15.79 -3.50
N ASN A 285 -18.58 -15.19 -4.69
CA ASN A 285 -19.51 -15.59 -5.74
C ASN A 285 -21.00 -15.46 -5.36
N ILE A 286 -21.32 -14.63 -4.39
CA ILE A 286 -22.70 -14.27 -4.03
C ILE A 286 -23.29 -13.55 -5.24
N PHE A 287 -24.41 -14.07 -5.77
CA PHE A 287 -25.02 -13.61 -7.02
C PHE A 287 -24.04 -13.51 -8.21
N LYS A 288 -22.94 -14.29 -8.19
CA LYS A 288 -21.86 -14.32 -9.20
C LYS A 288 -20.95 -13.07 -9.25
N ILE A 289 -21.19 -12.06 -8.43
CA ILE A 289 -20.49 -10.76 -8.51
C ILE A 289 -19.91 -10.27 -7.18
N LEU A 290 -20.46 -10.69 -6.05
CA LEU A 290 -20.13 -10.13 -4.74
C LEU A 290 -19.35 -11.14 -3.89
N ALA A 291 -18.38 -10.64 -3.13
CA ALA A 291 -17.81 -11.36 -2.01
C ALA A 291 -17.88 -10.51 -0.73
N ILE A 292 -18.10 -11.15 0.39
CA ILE A 292 -18.15 -10.55 1.72
C ILE A 292 -17.15 -11.28 2.60
N GLU A 293 -16.29 -10.54 3.28
CA GLU A 293 -15.27 -11.07 4.20
C GLU A 293 -15.41 -10.41 5.57
N PHE A 294 -15.45 -11.23 6.62
CA PHE A 294 -15.32 -10.81 8.01
C PHE A 294 -13.86 -10.81 8.37
N ASN A 295 -13.37 -9.68 8.89
CA ASN A 295 -11.98 -9.46 9.22
C ASN A 295 -11.84 -9.31 10.73
N PHE A 296 -10.83 -9.94 11.31
CA PHE A 296 -10.60 -10.00 12.74
C PHE A 296 -9.17 -9.57 13.06
N ARG A 297 -9.04 -8.63 13.98
CA ARG A 297 -7.76 -8.18 14.52
C ARG A 297 -7.25 -9.19 15.55
N GLY A 298 -5.99 -9.59 15.43
CA GLY A 298 -5.41 -10.66 16.25
C GLY A 298 -4.71 -10.18 17.51
N ASN A 299 -4.14 -8.96 17.49
CA ASN A 299 -3.41 -8.39 18.61
C ASN A 299 -3.48 -6.86 18.64
N TYR A 300 -2.73 -6.21 19.54
CA TYR A 300 -2.83 -4.76 19.81
C TYR A 300 -4.28 -4.31 20.12
N LEU A 301 -4.98 -5.15 20.91
CA LEU A 301 -6.41 -4.98 21.18
C LEU A 301 -6.73 -3.89 22.19
N ASP A 302 -5.72 -3.32 22.84
CA ASP A 302 -5.84 -2.30 23.88
C ASP A 302 -5.56 -0.89 23.36
N ASN A 303 -5.17 -0.74 22.07
CA ASN A 303 -4.99 0.57 21.45
C ASN A 303 -6.32 1.34 21.43
N PRO A 304 -6.32 2.65 21.66
CA PRO A 304 -7.55 3.44 21.71
C PRO A 304 -8.20 3.52 20.31
N GLY A 305 -9.53 3.46 20.27
CA GLY A 305 -10.31 3.66 19.05
C GLY A 305 -10.26 2.55 18.00
N ILE A 306 -9.65 1.41 18.31
CA ILE A 306 -9.44 0.33 17.33
C ILE A 306 -10.71 -0.39 16.91
N ARG A 307 -10.69 -0.92 15.70
CA ARG A 307 -11.67 -1.87 15.18
C ARG A 307 -11.17 -3.30 15.41
N LYS A 308 -11.89 -4.09 16.23
CA LYS A 308 -11.56 -5.50 16.50
C LYS A 308 -12.11 -6.44 15.42
N ILE A 309 -13.27 -6.09 14.86
CA ILE A 309 -13.98 -6.85 13.82
C ILE A 309 -14.48 -5.87 12.78
N GLY A 310 -14.39 -6.24 11.53
CA GLY A 310 -14.92 -5.45 10.41
C GLY A 310 -15.41 -6.33 9.27
N VAL A 311 -16.20 -5.75 8.39
CA VAL A 311 -16.73 -6.42 7.21
C VAL A 311 -16.27 -5.66 5.97
N THR A 312 -15.75 -6.38 4.99
CA THR A 312 -15.40 -5.82 3.69
C THR A 312 -16.06 -6.57 2.56
N GLY A 313 -16.46 -5.83 1.54
CA GLY A 313 -16.99 -6.36 0.29
C GLY A 313 -15.97 -6.30 -0.84
N SER A 314 -16.12 -7.14 -1.85
CA SER A 314 -15.44 -6.98 -3.13
C SER A 314 -16.36 -7.38 -4.28
N LEU A 315 -16.24 -6.66 -5.40
CA LEU A 315 -16.95 -6.98 -6.63
C LEU A 315 -16.02 -7.72 -7.57
N SER A 316 -16.44 -8.85 -8.09
CA SER A 316 -15.70 -9.65 -9.06
C SER A 316 -16.64 -10.09 -10.16
N PHE A 317 -16.48 -9.54 -11.35
CA PHE A 317 -17.24 -9.97 -12.52
C PHE A 317 -16.48 -11.12 -13.19
N SER A 318 -17.00 -12.34 -13.09
CA SER A 318 -16.52 -13.49 -13.86
C SER A 318 -17.43 -13.65 -15.08
N PHE A 319 -16.98 -13.17 -16.22
CA PHE A 319 -17.61 -13.45 -17.51
C PHE A 319 -17.08 -14.76 -18.08
#